data_120003a6fbe1e06bc936916d8169f173
#
_entry.id   120003a6fbe1e06bc936916d8169f173
#
_cell.length_a   1.000
_cell.length_b   1.000
_cell.length_c   1.000
_cell.angle_alpha   90.00
_cell.angle_beta   90.00
_cell.angle_gamma   90.00
#
_symmetry.space_group_name_H-M   'P 1'
#
loop_
_entity.id
_entity.type
_entity.pdbx_description
1 polymer ?
#
loop_
_entity_poly.entity_id
_entity_poly.type
_entity_poly.pdbx_seq_one_letter_code
_entity_poly.pdbx_strand_id
1 'polypeptide(L)'
;MLGIYENFPGNIHKMAHFTVSVSNKKLQQTIIQTLYKLNKENFNLEDVARHSIFQCTVILEFGIAEENNFNYLDSEEMNKLLKIIHKKPFQIMDFFCAARYYKELSGNKIPLKFDYYMLRFMFNKSIIETRIFHERGPRHISPEDMVNLIVNKINETFSKRVLKTV
;
A
#
# COMPACT_ATOMS: atom_id res chain seq x y z
N MET A 1 14.32 -5.52 7.25
CA MET A 1 13.20 -6.44 7.54
C MET A 1 12.18 -5.75 8.43
N LEU A 2 10.92 -5.70 8.02
CA LEU A 2 9.84 -5.06 8.78
C LEU A 2 9.09 -6.04 9.69
N GLY A 3 9.22 -7.32 9.48
CA GLY A 3 8.55 -8.34 10.27
C GLY A 3 8.59 -9.69 9.61
N ILE A 4 8.03 -10.70 10.30
CA ILE A 4 7.93 -12.05 9.81
C ILE A 4 6.63 -12.20 9.01
N TYR A 5 6.70 -12.82 7.86
CA TYR A 5 5.55 -13.15 7.04
C TYR A 5 5.38 -14.67 6.95
N GLU A 6 4.25 -15.18 7.40
CA GLU A 6 3.92 -16.60 7.29
C GLU A 6 2.89 -16.83 6.19
N ASN A 7 1.71 -16.23 6.34
CA ASN A 7 0.60 -16.37 5.38
C ASN A 7 -0.23 -15.10 5.34
N PHE A 8 -0.81 -14.81 4.19
CA PHE A 8 -1.82 -13.75 4.13
C PHE A 8 -3.08 -14.22 4.89
N PRO A 9 -3.67 -13.36 5.74
CA PRO A 9 -4.86 -13.75 6.50
C PRO A 9 -6.01 -14.21 5.61
N GLY A 10 -6.69 -15.29 5.99
CA GLY A 10 -7.88 -15.74 5.31
C GLY A 10 -9.09 -14.84 5.57
N ASN A 11 -9.06 -14.10 6.67
CA ASN A 11 -10.12 -13.19 7.08
C ASN A 11 -9.74 -11.77 6.65
N ILE A 12 -10.38 -11.25 5.62
CA ILE A 12 -10.07 -9.94 5.04
C ILE A 12 -11.11 -8.90 5.42
N HIS A 13 -10.69 -7.64 5.57
CA HIS A 13 -11.59 -6.54 5.94
C HIS A 13 -12.18 -5.83 4.74
N LYS A 14 -11.48 -5.82 3.60
CA LYS A 14 -11.97 -5.23 2.36
C LYS A 14 -11.40 -5.97 1.17
N MET A 15 -12.23 -6.19 0.17
CA MET A 15 -11.83 -6.72 -1.13
C MET A 15 -12.36 -5.78 -2.21
N ALA A 16 -11.54 -5.50 -3.21
CA ALA A 16 -11.94 -4.68 -4.35
C ALA A 16 -11.38 -5.27 -5.63
N HIS A 17 -12.15 -5.14 -6.71
CA HIS A 17 -11.76 -5.57 -8.04
C HIS A 17 -11.69 -4.36 -8.97
N PHE A 18 -10.66 -4.33 -9.81
CA PHE A 18 -10.47 -3.26 -10.78
C PHE A 18 -10.19 -3.86 -12.16
N THR A 19 -10.78 -3.25 -13.19
CA THR A 19 -10.34 -3.53 -14.56
C THR A 19 -9.03 -2.79 -14.82
N VAL A 20 -8.17 -3.38 -15.62
CA VAL A 20 -6.82 -2.88 -15.88
C VAL A 20 -6.66 -2.66 -17.37
N SER A 21 -6.23 -1.46 -17.78
CA SER A 21 -6.04 -1.11 -19.19
C SER A 21 -4.57 -1.11 -19.64
N VAL A 22 -3.65 -1.54 -18.78
CA VAL A 22 -2.22 -1.69 -19.10
C VAL A 22 -1.78 -3.13 -18.83
N SER A 23 -0.59 -3.52 -19.30
CA SER A 23 -0.07 -4.85 -19.05
C SER A 23 0.22 -5.08 -17.55
N ASN A 24 0.20 -6.34 -17.13
CA ASN A 24 0.56 -6.69 -15.75
C ASN A 24 1.97 -6.24 -15.40
N LYS A 25 2.90 -6.36 -16.33
CA LYS A 25 4.28 -5.89 -16.14
C LYS A 25 4.30 -4.39 -15.81
N LYS A 26 3.65 -3.58 -16.65
CA LYS A 26 3.61 -2.13 -16.46
C LYS A 26 2.90 -1.75 -15.16
N LEU A 27 1.78 -2.42 -14.87
CA LEU A 27 1.04 -2.19 -13.64
C LEU A 27 1.88 -2.50 -12.41
N GLN A 28 2.55 -3.65 -12.38
CA GLN A 28 3.37 -4.06 -11.23
C GLN A 28 4.56 -3.13 -11.02
N GLN A 29 5.23 -2.74 -12.09
CA GLN A 29 6.31 -1.75 -12.00
C GLN A 29 5.81 -0.44 -11.40
N THR A 30 4.62 0.00 -11.82
CA THR A 30 4.01 1.23 -11.30
C THR A 30 3.59 1.08 -9.85
N ILE A 31 3.05 -0.07 -9.43
CA ILE A 31 2.72 -0.34 -8.02
C ILE A 31 3.98 -0.20 -7.16
N ILE A 32 5.06 -0.86 -7.53
CA ILE A 32 6.31 -0.81 -6.77
C ILE A 32 6.85 0.62 -6.66
N GLN A 33 6.87 1.35 -7.77
CA GLN A 33 7.33 2.73 -7.78
C GLN A 33 6.43 3.65 -6.96
N THR A 34 5.12 3.44 -7.02
CA THR A 34 4.14 4.22 -6.25
C THR A 34 4.32 4.01 -4.75
N LEU A 35 4.41 2.77 -4.30
CA LEU A 35 4.60 2.47 -2.88
C LEU A 35 5.95 3.00 -2.38
N TYR A 36 6.98 2.91 -3.19
CA TYR A 36 8.28 3.50 -2.87
C TYR A 36 8.19 5.01 -2.65
N LYS A 37 7.47 5.71 -3.53
CA LYS A 37 7.27 7.16 -3.38
C LYS A 37 6.45 7.50 -2.14
N LEU A 38 5.42 6.72 -1.84
CA LEU A 38 4.59 6.92 -0.66
C LEU A 38 5.39 6.83 0.65
N ASN A 39 6.45 6.03 0.69
CA ASN A 39 7.34 5.94 1.85
C ASN A 39 8.04 7.26 2.21
N LYS A 40 8.08 8.22 1.28
CA LYS A 40 8.77 9.49 1.46
C LYS A 40 7.83 10.67 1.67
N GLU A 41 6.51 10.42 1.63
CA GLU A 41 5.51 11.47 1.72
C GLU A 41 4.91 11.53 3.12
N ASN A 42 4.60 12.76 3.54
CA ASN A 42 3.80 13.02 4.73
C ASN A 42 2.40 13.42 4.29
N PHE A 43 1.40 12.94 4.99
CA PHE A 43 0.00 13.27 4.71
C PHE A 43 -0.65 13.88 5.94
N ASN A 44 -1.65 14.72 5.72
CA ASN A 44 -2.61 15.03 6.77
C ASN A 44 -3.64 13.90 6.80
N LEU A 45 -3.98 13.40 7.98
CA LEU A 45 -4.93 12.30 8.09
C LEU A 45 -6.27 12.60 7.41
N GLU A 46 -6.74 13.83 7.51
CA GLU A 46 -7.99 14.28 6.89
C GLU A 46 -7.99 14.12 5.35
N ASP A 47 -6.82 14.14 4.72
CA ASP A 47 -6.70 14.00 3.26
C ASP A 47 -6.79 12.54 2.80
N VAL A 48 -6.57 11.59 3.69
CA VAL A 48 -6.57 10.16 3.36
C VAL A 48 -7.68 9.37 4.05
N ALA A 49 -8.20 9.86 5.18
CA ALA A 49 -9.29 9.24 5.93
C ALA A 49 -10.54 10.11 5.84
N ARG A 50 -11.46 9.73 4.97
CA ARG A 50 -12.64 10.54 4.57
C ARG A 50 -13.51 11.02 5.72
N HIS A 51 -13.64 10.25 6.78
CA HIS A 51 -14.55 10.54 7.88
C HIS A 51 -13.85 10.79 9.19
N SER A 52 -12.53 11.00 9.16
CA SER A 52 -11.77 11.28 10.37
C SER A 52 -11.95 12.72 10.82
N ILE A 53 -12.29 12.89 12.09
CA ILE A 53 -12.25 14.19 12.78
C ILE A 53 -10.93 14.38 13.52
N PHE A 54 -10.09 13.36 13.52
CA PHE A 54 -8.81 13.35 14.23
C PHE A 54 -7.73 14.00 13.35
N GLN A 55 -7.09 15.05 13.85
CA GLN A 55 -6.07 15.76 13.08
C GLN A 55 -4.68 15.33 13.50
N CYS A 56 -3.94 14.77 12.56
CA CYS A 56 -2.54 14.40 12.77
C CYS A 56 -1.84 14.22 11.41
N THR A 57 -0.53 14.10 11.47
CA THR A 57 0.29 13.76 10.31
C THR A 57 0.42 12.25 10.20
N VAL A 58 0.38 11.73 8.99
CA VAL A 58 0.55 10.30 8.69
C VAL A 58 1.81 10.11 7.86
N ILE A 59 2.63 9.15 8.27
CA ILE A 59 3.79 8.68 7.51
C ILE A 59 3.56 7.19 7.26
N LEU A 60 3.60 6.78 5.98
CA LEU A 60 3.42 5.39 5.58
C LEU A 60 4.76 4.70 5.37
N GLU A 61 4.84 3.44 5.76
CA GLU A 61 5.98 2.57 5.47
C GLU A 61 5.46 1.29 4.84
N PHE A 62 6.04 0.92 3.69
CA PHE A 62 5.67 -0.29 2.98
C PHE A 62 6.84 -1.27 2.97
N GLY A 63 6.50 -2.53 3.17
CA GLY A 63 7.41 -3.65 2.96
C GLY A 63 6.77 -4.66 2.05
N ILE A 64 7.58 -5.40 1.30
CA ILE A 64 7.11 -6.48 0.42
C ILE A 64 7.46 -7.83 1.03
N ALA A 65 6.53 -8.79 0.89
CA ALA A 65 6.75 -10.15 1.34
C ALA A 65 7.75 -10.85 0.42
N GLU A 66 8.80 -11.38 1.02
CA GLU A 66 9.83 -12.14 0.33
C GLU A 66 10.23 -13.31 1.22
N GLU A 67 9.93 -14.52 0.78
CA GLU A 67 10.07 -15.73 1.58
C GLU A 67 9.26 -15.63 2.88
N ASN A 68 9.94 -15.60 4.04
CA ASN A 68 9.28 -15.57 5.35
C ASN A 68 9.32 -14.19 6.00
N ASN A 69 9.69 -13.14 5.25
CA ASN A 69 9.89 -11.80 5.80
C ASN A 69 9.21 -10.75 4.95
N PHE A 70 8.92 -9.61 5.60
CA PHE A 70 8.64 -8.37 4.88
C PHE A 70 9.93 -7.55 4.82
N ASN A 71 10.38 -7.24 3.62
CA ASN A 71 11.52 -6.37 3.41
C ASN A 71 11.05 -4.94 3.15
N TYR A 72 11.68 -3.98 3.82
CA TYR A 72 11.36 -2.57 3.61
C TYR A 72 11.59 -2.20 2.15
N LEU A 73 10.65 -1.47 1.56
CA LEU A 73 10.71 -1.07 0.17
C LEU A 73 11.57 0.19 0.01
N ASP A 74 12.89 0.01 0.11
CA ASP A 74 13.87 1.05 -0.17
C ASP A 74 14.26 1.05 -1.65
N SER A 75 15.20 1.92 -2.04
CA SER A 75 15.61 2.03 -3.44
C SER A 75 16.27 0.75 -3.97
N GLU A 76 17.02 0.05 -3.14
CA GLU A 76 17.69 -1.20 -3.50
C GLU A 76 16.63 -2.31 -3.75
N GLU A 77 15.70 -2.46 -2.83
CA GLU A 77 14.61 -3.44 -2.99
C GLU A 77 13.72 -3.11 -4.18
N MET A 78 13.39 -1.83 -4.38
CA MET A 78 12.63 -1.39 -5.55
C MET A 78 13.33 -1.78 -6.85
N ASN A 79 14.62 -1.48 -6.98
CA ASN A 79 15.37 -1.79 -8.19
C ASN A 79 15.45 -3.30 -8.44
N LYS A 80 15.64 -4.10 -7.39
CA LYS A 80 15.63 -5.55 -7.47
C LYS A 80 14.29 -6.08 -8.00
N LEU A 81 13.19 -5.59 -7.45
CA LEU A 81 11.85 -6.01 -7.85
C LEU A 81 11.53 -5.60 -9.28
N LEU A 82 11.91 -4.41 -9.70
CA LEU A 82 11.68 -3.96 -11.07
C LEU A 82 12.38 -4.87 -12.09
N LYS A 83 13.58 -5.35 -11.77
CA LYS A 83 14.30 -6.31 -12.63
C LYS A 83 13.60 -7.66 -12.68
N ILE A 84 13.11 -8.16 -11.54
CA ILE A 84 12.37 -9.42 -11.48
C ILE A 84 11.09 -9.32 -12.32
N ILE A 85 10.31 -8.26 -12.13
CA ILE A 85 9.06 -8.02 -12.85
C ILE A 85 9.32 -7.91 -14.36
N HIS A 86 10.41 -7.26 -14.75
CA HIS A 86 10.77 -7.13 -16.16
C HIS A 86 10.94 -8.49 -16.84
N LYS A 87 11.53 -9.45 -16.12
CA LYS A 87 11.70 -10.82 -16.63
C LYS A 87 10.40 -11.60 -16.62
N LYS A 88 9.68 -11.58 -15.50
CA LYS A 88 8.42 -12.30 -15.33
C LYS A 88 7.56 -11.62 -14.26
N PRO A 89 6.39 -11.10 -14.61
CA PRO A 89 5.46 -10.54 -13.64
C PRO A 89 5.01 -11.58 -12.60
N PHE A 90 4.69 -11.11 -11.40
CA PHE A 90 4.14 -11.92 -10.33
C PHE A 90 2.66 -12.23 -10.57
N GLN A 91 2.17 -13.34 -10.01
CA GLN A 91 0.75 -13.63 -9.93
C GLN A 91 0.12 -13.01 -8.68
N ILE A 92 0.89 -12.93 -7.60
CA ILE A 92 0.46 -12.39 -6.32
C ILE A 92 1.61 -11.57 -5.74
N MET A 93 1.28 -10.38 -5.20
CA MET A 93 2.22 -9.54 -4.47
C MET A 93 1.59 -9.19 -3.12
N ASP A 94 2.29 -9.49 -2.04
CA ASP A 94 1.85 -9.20 -0.68
C ASP A 94 2.73 -8.11 -0.06
N PHE A 95 2.07 -7.16 0.59
CA PHE A 95 2.75 -6.04 1.23
C PHE A 95 2.32 -5.89 2.68
N PHE A 96 3.22 -5.37 3.48
CA PHE A 96 2.94 -4.85 4.81
C PHE A 96 2.95 -3.33 4.75
N CYS A 97 2.02 -2.71 5.46
CA CYS A 97 1.96 -1.26 5.58
C CYS A 97 1.84 -0.85 7.03
N ALA A 98 2.73 0.01 7.49
CA ALA A 98 2.58 0.68 8.77
C ALA A 98 2.17 2.13 8.52
N ALA A 99 1.10 2.56 9.17
CA ALA A 99 0.69 3.96 9.20
C ALA A 99 1.09 4.55 10.54
N ARG A 100 2.05 5.46 10.52
CA ARG A 100 2.57 6.12 11.71
C ARG A 100 1.91 7.49 11.84
N TYR A 101 1.32 7.75 12.99
CA TYR A 101 0.62 9.00 13.25
C TYR A 101 1.40 9.87 14.22
N TYR A 102 1.41 11.17 13.95
CA TYR A 102 2.10 12.16 14.78
C TYR A 102 1.22 13.39 15.00
N LYS A 103 1.19 13.88 16.23
CA LYS A 103 0.67 15.21 16.55
C LYS A 103 1.81 16.17 16.76
N GLU A 104 1.62 17.43 16.35
CA GLU A 104 2.54 18.50 16.67
C GLU A 104 2.00 19.29 17.87
N LEU A 105 2.78 19.32 18.94
CA LEU A 105 2.50 20.12 20.13
C LEU A 105 3.75 20.93 20.48
N SER A 106 3.61 22.25 20.50
CA SER A 106 4.70 23.18 20.85
C SER A 106 5.98 22.92 20.04
N GLY A 107 5.85 22.64 18.73
CA GLY A 107 6.97 22.39 17.84
C GLY A 107 7.55 20.97 17.91
N ASN A 108 7.04 20.11 18.77
CA ASN A 108 7.48 18.73 18.90
C ASN A 108 6.52 17.77 18.22
N LYS A 109 7.05 16.75 17.52
CA LYS A 109 6.27 15.66 16.98
C LYS A 109 6.07 14.60 18.06
N ILE A 110 4.82 14.33 18.41
CA ILE A 110 4.47 13.33 19.40
C ILE A 110 3.90 12.11 18.67
N PRO A 111 4.56 10.93 18.79
CA PRO A 111 4.06 9.72 18.14
C PRO A 111 2.79 9.22 18.83
N LEU A 112 1.87 8.72 18.04
CA LEU A 112 0.64 8.08 18.48
C LEU A 112 0.71 6.59 18.16
N LYS A 113 -0.33 5.83 18.52
CA LYS A 113 -0.39 4.40 18.20
C LYS A 113 -0.47 4.20 16.67
N PHE A 114 0.29 3.22 16.16
CA PHE A 114 0.36 2.91 14.73
C PHE A 114 -0.80 2.01 14.31
N ASP A 115 -1.18 2.10 13.04
CA ASP A 115 -1.98 1.09 12.36
C ASP A 115 -1.08 0.21 11.51
N TYR A 116 -1.42 -1.09 11.46
CA TYR A 116 -0.71 -2.06 10.64
C TYR A 116 -1.67 -2.77 9.73
N TYR A 117 -1.30 -2.88 8.45
CA TYR A 117 -2.13 -3.50 7.41
C TYR A 117 -1.32 -4.53 6.65
N MET A 118 -2.03 -5.55 6.14
CA MET A 118 -1.50 -6.45 5.12
C MET A 118 -2.33 -6.25 3.87
N LEU A 119 -1.66 -6.16 2.73
CA LEU A 119 -2.27 -5.83 1.45
C LEU A 119 -1.83 -6.86 0.41
N ARG A 120 -2.79 -7.45 -0.29
CA ARG A 120 -2.52 -8.41 -1.37
C ARG A 120 -3.06 -7.91 -2.68
N PHE A 121 -2.23 -7.99 -3.71
CA PHE A 121 -2.64 -7.81 -5.11
C PHE A 121 -2.59 -9.15 -5.82
N MET A 122 -3.68 -9.52 -6.47
CA MET A 122 -3.77 -10.74 -7.29
C MET A 122 -4.03 -10.32 -8.73
N PHE A 123 -3.15 -10.77 -9.63
CA PHE A 123 -3.12 -10.32 -11.02
C PHE A 123 -3.70 -11.39 -11.94
N ASN A 124 -4.76 -11.02 -12.65
CA ASN A 124 -5.33 -11.78 -13.77
C ASN A 124 -5.18 -10.95 -15.04
N LYS A 125 -5.57 -11.49 -16.20
CA LYS A 125 -5.28 -10.84 -17.49
C LYS A 125 -5.74 -9.38 -17.60
N SER A 126 -6.93 -9.05 -17.16
CA SER A 126 -7.48 -7.70 -17.28
C SER A 126 -8.17 -7.22 -16.01
N ILE A 127 -8.02 -7.98 -14.93
CA ILE A 127 -8.62 -7.67 -13.64
C ILE A 127 -7.56 -7.84 -12.56
N ILE A 128 -7.49 -6.91 -11.64
CA ILE A 128 -6.71 -7.03 -10.42
C ILE A 128 -7.67 -7.12 -9.24
N GLU A 129 -7.40 -8.07 -8.34
CA GLU A 129 -8.09 -8.15 -7.06
C GLU A 129 -7.18 -7.62 -5.97
N THR A 130 -7.70 -6.74 -5.14
CA THR A 130 -6.99 -6.25 -3.96
C THR A 130 -7.69 -6.76 -2.71
N ARG A 131 -6.90 -7.22 -1.74
CA ARG A 131 -7.38 -7.63 -0.43
C ARG A 131 -6.60 -6.90 0.63
N ILE A 132 -7.27 -6.40 1.64
CA ILE A 132 -6.63 -5.71 2.74
C ILE A 132 -7.14 -6.22 4.08
N PHE A 133 -6.22 -6.39 5.01
CA PHE A 133 -6.47 -6.80 6.38
C PHE A 133 -5.81 -5.78 7.31
N HIS A 134 -6.60 -5.23 8.24
CA HIS A 134 -6.08 -4.39 9.31
C HIS A 134 -5.64 -5.29 10.44
N GLU A 135 -4.33 -5.40 10.65
CA GLU A 135 -3.78 -6.35 11.61
C GLU A 135 -3.95 -5.87 13.05
N ARG A 136 -3.63 -4.61 13.32
CA ARG A 136 -3.75 -4.00 14.65
C ARG A 136 -3.66 -2.49 14.57
N GLY A 137 -4.08 -1.85 15.66
CA GLY A 137 -4.03 -0.40 15.81
C GLY A 137 -5.41 0.24 15.91
N PRO A 138 -5.47 1.56 16.04
CA PRO A 138 -6.73 2.28 16.24
C PRO A 138 -7.63 2.37 15.01
N ARG A 139 -7.15 1.99 13.84
CA ARG A 139 -7.86 2.07 12.56
C ARG A 139 -8.27 3.51 12.21
N HIS A 140 -7.35 4.44 12.33
CA HIS A 140 -7.59 5.83 11.92
C HIS A 140 -7.80 5.95 10.40
N ILE A 141 -7.18 5.07 9.61
CA ILE A 141 -7.45 4.94 8.18
C ILE A 141 -8.19 3.64 7.97
N SER A 142 -9.41 3.70 7.43
CA SER A 142 -10.15 2.48 7.13
C SER A 142 -9.45 1.66 6.04
N PRO A 143 -9.64 0.33 6.01
CA PRO A 143 -9.12 -0.49 4.91
C PRO A 143 -9.53 0.03 3.53
N GLU A 144 -10.77 0.49 3.38
CA GLU A 144 -11.26 1.06 2.13
C GLU A 144 -10.48 2.33 1.74
N ASP A 145 -10.25 3.24 2.68
CA ASP A 145 -9.52 4.48 2.42
C ASP A 145 -8.05 4.21 2.09
N MET A 146 -7.44 3.18 2.68
CA MET A 146 -6.08 2.79 2.35
C MET A 146 -5.98 2.28 0.91
N VAL A 147 -6.91 1.43 0.49
CA VAL A 147 -6.96 0.93 -0.90
C VAL A 147 -7.19 2.10 -1.86
N ASN A 148 -8.12 3.00 -1.54
CA ASN A 148 -8.41 4.16 -2.38
C ASN A 148 -7.20 5.08 -2.53
N LEU A 149 -6.45 5.31 -1.47
CA LEU A 149 -5.22 6.10 -1.52
C LEU A 149 -4.23 5.50 -2.52
N ILE A 150 -3.97 4.22 -2.40
CA ILE A 150 -3.00 3.52 -3.25
C ILE A 150 -3.47 3.51 -4.71
N VAL A 151 -4.73 3.17 -4.96
CA VAL A 151 -5.30 3.12 -6.30
C VAL A 151 -5.27 4.51 -6.96
N ASN A 152 -5.62 5.55 -6.23
CA ASN A 152 -5.58 6.91 -6.75
C ASN A 152 -4.15 7.34 -7.10
N LYS A 153 -3.17 6.99 -6.27
CA LYS A 153 -1.76 7.29 -6.55
C LYS A 153 -1.25 6.54 -7.77
N ILE A 154 -1.67 5.29 -7.96
CA ILE A 154 -1.33 4.52 -9.17
C ILE A 154 -1.93 5.20 -10.41
N ASN A 155 -3.20 5.58 -10.36
CA ASN A 155 -3.88 6.23 -11.48
C ASN A 155 -3.26 7.58 -11.84
N GLU A 156 -2.81 8.34 -10.85
CA GLU A 156 -2.14 9.64 -11.07
C GLU A 156 -0.86 9.51 -11.89
N THR A 157 -0.20 8.36 -11.87
CA THR A 157 1.04 8.12 -12.61
C THR A 157 0.79 8.04 -14.12
N PHE A 158 -0.43 7.71 -14.54
CA PHE A 158 -0.81 7.56 -15.94
C PHE A 158 -1.59 8.79 -16.40
N SER A 159 -1.57 9.04 -17.71
CA SER A 159 -2.34 10.14 -18.31
C SER A 159 -3.85 9.92 -18.27
N LYS A 160 -4.28 8.70 -18.00
CA LYS A 160 -5.69 8.33 -17.86
C LYS A 160 -5.83 7.30 -16.74
N ARG A 161 -7.06 7.16 -16.24
CA ARG A 161 -7.34 6.17 -15.20
C ARG A 161 -7.18 4.75 -15.76
N VAL A 162 -6.20 3.99 -15.27
CA VAL A 162 -5.92 2.62 -15.72
C VAL A 162 -6.57 1.57 -14.81
N LEU A 163 -6.85 1.89 -13.55
CA LEU A 163 -7.59 1.03 -12.64
C LEU A 163 -8.98 1.62 -12.45
N LYS A 164 -10.00 0.89 -12.88
CA LYS A 164 -11.41 1.27 -12.74
C LYS A 164 -12.15 0.22 -11.95
N THR A 165 -12.97 0.65 -10.99
CA THR A 165 -13.79 -0.25 -10.19
C THR A 165 -14.71 -1.07 -11.11
N VAL A 166 -14.75 -2.36 -10.84
CA VAL A 166 -15.64 -3.30 -11.55
C VAL A 166 -17.09 -3.12 -11.10
#